data_19450ef692ed60337760d97fb73b3d68
#
_entry.id   19450ef692ed60337760d97fb73b3d68
#
_cell.length_a   1.000
_cell.length_b   1.000
_cell.length_c   1.000
_cell.angle_alpha   90.00
_cell.angle_beta   90.00
_cell.angle_gamma   90.00
#
_symmetry.space_group_name_H-M   'P 1'
#
loop_
_entity.id
_entity.type
_entity.pdbx_description
1 polymer ?
#
loop_
_entity_poly.entity_id
_entity_poly.type
_entity_poly.pdbx_seq_one_letter_code
_entity_poly.pdbx_strand_id
1 'polypeptide(L)'
;MNITTYINKYRGHLTTRPDILPVVECKDGFSMSVQNSHYHYSGPYTVEIGFPSSSESLIESYAENKDELTGTVYGWVPIEVVDEVCEKHGGITGPKVP
;
A
#
# COMPACT_ATOMS: atom_id res chain seq x y z
N MET A 1 -11.03 -7.67 2.97
CA MET A 1 -10.07 -8.51 2.22
C MET A 1 -8.66 -8.21 2.71
N ASN A 2 -7.75 -9.16 2.58
CA ASN A 2 -6.35 -8.91 2.90
C ASN A 2 -5.62 -8.32 1.69
N ILE A 3 -4.37 -7.87 1.90
CA ILE A 3 -3.62 -7.21 0.83
C ILE A 3 -3.25 -8.17 -0.31
N THR A 4 -2.99 -9.43 -0.02
CA THR A 4 -2.71 -10.42 -1.07
C THR A 4 -3.92 -10.59 -2.01
N THR A 5 -5.12 -10.69 -1.45
CA THR A 5 -6.36 -10.77 -2.23
C THR A 5 -6.55 -9.50 -3.07
N TYR A 6 -6.28 -8.33 -2.49
CA TYR A 6 -6.35 -7.05 -3.21
C TYR A 6 -5.39 -7.03 -4.40
N ILE A 7 -4.13 -7.40 -4.18
CA ILE A 7 -3.12 -7.41 -5.23
C ILE A 7 -3.54 -8.34 -6.37
N ASN A 8 -3.99 -9.55 -6.06
CA ASN A 8 -4.39 -10.52 -7.06
C ASN A 8 -5.62 -10.08 -7.85
N LYS A 9 -6.56 -9.40 -7.17
CA LYS A 9 -7.79 -8.92 -7.81
C LYS A 9 -7.55 -7.76 -8.77
N TYR A 10 -6.67 -6.83 -8.40
CA TYR A 10 -6.50 -5.57 -9.13
C TYR A 10 -5.24 -5.48 -9.98
N ARG A 11 -4.38 -6.49 -9.96
CA ARG A 11 -3.19 -6.52 -10.84
C ARG A 11 -3.65 -6.49 -12.30
N GLY A 12 -3.08 -5.56 -13.08
CA GLY A 12 -3.49 -5.35 -14.47
C GLY A 12 -4.78 -4.55 -14.64
N HIS A 13 -5.37 -4.06 -13.54
CA HIS A 13 -6.60 -3.26 -13.61
C HIS A 13 -6.40 -1.94 -14.38
N LEU A 14 -5.22 -1.33 -14.24
CA LEU A 14 -4.84 -0.15 -15.02
C LEU A 14 -4.21 -0.62 -16.32
N THR A 15 -4.97 -0.63 -17.40
CA THR A 15 -4.52 -1.21 -18.68
C THR A 15 -3.35 -0.48 -19.32
N THR A 16 -3.16 0.82 -19.02
CA THR A 16 -2.01 1.60 -19.52
C THR A 16 -0.76 1.39 -18.69
N ARG A 17 -0.90 0.92 -17.45
CA ARG A 17 0.19 0.65 -16.51
C ARG A 17 -0.10 -0.64 -15.76
N PRO A 18 0.02 -1.81 -16.43
CA PRO A 18 -0.38 -3.08 -15.80
C PRO A 18 0.51 -3.50 -14.63
N ASP A 19 1.70 -2.88 -14.50
CA ASP A 19 2.62 -3.09 -13.38
C ASP A 19 2.25 -2.25 -12.15
N ILE A 20 1.29 -1.34 -12.25
CA ILE A 20 0.86 -0.46 -11.17
C ILE A 20 -0.50 -0.91 -10.64
N LEU A 21 -0.59 -1.00 -9.31
CA LEU A 21 -1.85 -1.27 -8.63
C LEU A 21 -2.54 0.05 -8.25
N PRO A 22 -3.88 0.09 -8.27
CA PRO A 22 -4.60 1.29 -7.82
C PRO A 22 -4.40 1.53 -6.32
N VAL A 23 -4.58 2.77 -5.88
CA VAL A 23 -4.45 3.17 -4.48
C VAL A 23 -5.46 2.42 -3.62
N VAL A 24 -5.00 1.86 -2.51
CA VAL A 24 -5.84 1.15 -1.53
C VAL A 24 -6.58 2.16 -0.67
N GLU A 25 -7.88 1.97 -0.49
CA GLU A 25 -8.67 2.73 0.48
C GLU A 25 -9.25 1.82 1.56
N CYS A 26 -9.21 2.29 2.79
CA CYS A 26 -9.79 1.59 3.95
C CYS A 26 -11.08 2.26 4.40
N LYS A 27 -11.82 1.57 5.25
CA LYS A 27 -13.17 1.98 5.67
C LYS A 27 -13.22 3.36 6.33
N ASP A 28 -12.19 3.74 7.09
CA ASP A 28 -12.12 5.04 7.77
C ASP A 28 -11.63 6.18 6.86
N GLY A 29 -11.37 5.89 5.58
CA GLY A 29 -10.86 6.86 4.61
C GLY A 29 -9.35 6.89 4.48
N PHE A 30 -8.61 6.17 5.30
CA PHE A 30 -7.16 6.03 5.14
C PHE A 30 -6.85 5.43 3.77
N SER A 31 -5.86 5.98 3.07
CA SER A 31 -5.44 5.45 1.77
C SER A 31 -3.93 5.43 1.67
N MET A 32 -3.41 4.51 0.87
CA MET A 32 -1.99 4.40 0.57
C MET A 32 -1.79 3.65 -0.75
N SER A 33 -0.73 3.97 -1.46
CA SER A 33 -0.28 3.17 -2.60
C SER A 33 0.40 1.91 -2.06
N VAL A 34 0.03 0.76 -2.60
CA VAL A 34 0.69 -0.52 -2.30
C VAL A 34 1.11 -1.13 -3.63
N GLN A 35 2.42 -1.27 -3.84
CA GLN A 35 2.97 -1.76 -5.09
C GLN A 35 3.83 -3.00 -4.88
N ASN A 36 3.80 -3.90 -5.84
CA ASN A 36 4.59 -5.13 -5.83
C ASN A 36 4.94 -5.50 -7.27
N SER A 37 6.10 -5.05 -7.74
CA SER A 37 6.60 -5.35 -9.09
C SER A 37 8.11 -5.23 -9.13
N HIS A 38 8.72 -5.57 -10.27
CA HIS A 38 10.16 -5.40 -10.50
C HIS A 38 10.63 -3.95 -10.44
N TYR A 39 9.70 -2.99 -10.60
CA TYR A 39 10.00 -1.56 -10.62
C TYR A 39 9.85 -0.91 -9.25
N HIS A 40 9.52 -1.68 -8.22
CA HIS A 40 9.23 -1.17 -6.88
C HIS A 40 10.15 -1.82 -5.83
N TYR A 41 10.30 -1.16 -4.69
CA TYR A 41 11.08 -1.69 -3.56
C TYR A 41 10.26 -2.77 -2.86
N SER A 42 10.19 -3.93 -3.50
CA SER A 42 9.37 -5.06 -3.06
C SER A 42 10.01 -6.38 -3.41
N GLY A 43 9.60 -7.42 -2.73
CA GLY A 43 10.02 -8.80 -2.95
C GLY A 43 8.81 -9.74 -2.96
N PRO A 44 9.02 -11.07 -2.91
CA PRO A 44 7.91 -12.02 -2.97
C PRO A 44 6.89 -11.89 -1.84
N TYR A 45 7.33 -11.43 -0.66
CA TYR A 45 6.49 -11.32 0.54
C TYR A 45 6.49 -9.92 1.14
N THR A 46 6.93 -8.93 0.36
CA THR A 46 7.00 -7.53 0.77
C THR A 46 6.44 -6.63 -0.32
N VAL A 47 6.04 -5.44 0.07
CA VAL A 47 5.50 -4.44 -0.86
C VAL A 47 6.19 -3.10 -0.65
N GLU A 48 6.07 -2.21 -1.65
CA GLU A 48 6.41 -0.80 -1.49
C GLU A 48 5.13 -0.04 -1.20
N ILE A 49 5.11 0.68 -0.07
CA ILE A 49 4.01 1.60 0.26
C ILE A 49 4.41 3.01 -0.16
N GLY A 50 3.47 3.78 -0.65
CA GLY A 50 3.69 5.18 -0.99
C GLY A 50 2.58 6.09 -0.53
N PHE A 51 2.97 7.27 -0.08
CA PHE A 51 2.10 8.41 0.11
C PHE A 51 0.82 8.10 0.90
N PRO A 52 0.95 7.56 2.14
CA PRO A 52 -0.24 7.35 2.96
C PRO A 52 -0.94 8.68 3.22
N SER A 53 -2.27 8.65 3.31
CA SER A 53 -3.08 9.87 3.49
C SER A 53 -2.85 10.55 4.84
N SER A 54 -2.33 9.82 5.81
CA SER A 54 -1.88 10.34 7.10
C SER A 54 -0.70 9.50 7.58
N SER A 55 0.08 9.99 8.54
CA SER A 55 1.17 9.21 9.11
C SER A 55 0.61 7.96 9.81
N GLU A 56 1.36 6.86 9.71
CA GLU A 56 0.94 5.56 10.23
C GLU A 56 2.10 4.94 11.01
N SER A 57 1.96 4.83 12.33
CA SER A 57 3.05 4.38 13.21
C SER A 57 3.57 2.96 12.90
N LEU A 58 2.70 2.08 12.39
CA LEU A 58 3.08 0.69 12.11
C LEU A 58 4.11 0.58 10.98
N ILE A 59 4.22 1.58 10.12
CA ILE A 59 5.14 1.55 8.98
C ILE A 59 6.26 2.57 9.04
N GLU A 60 6.29 3.46 10.04
CA GLU A 60 7.28 4.55 10.10
C GLU A 60 8.73 4.08 9.97
N SER A 61 9.07 2.92 10.54
CA SER A 61 10.44 2.39 10.48
C SER A 61 10.90 2.03 9.06
N TYR A 62 9.97 1.86 8.12
CA TYR A 62 10.26 1.55 6.72
C TYR A 62 10.37 2.79 5.84
N ALA A 63 10.05 3.97 6.35
CA ALA A 63 10.05 5.20 5.57
C ALA A 63 11.44 5.53 5.05
N GLU A 64 11.53 5.86 3.76
CA GLU A 64 12.77 6.31 3.15
C GLU A 64 13.16 7.70 3.67
N ASN A 65 12.17 8.60 3.79
CA ASN A 65 12.36 9.92 4.39
C ASN A 65 11.43 10.07 5.60
N LYS A 66 12.01 9.98 6.80
CA LYS A 66 11.25 10.03 8.05
C LYS A 66 10.75 11.44 8.43
N ASP A 67 11.20 12.45 7.71
CA ASP A 67 10.74 13.83 7.92
C ASP A 67 9.48 14.17 7.09
N GLU A 68 9.09 13.31 6.15
CA GLU A 68 7.94 13.53 5.27
C GLU A 68 7.11 12.26 5.14
N LEU A 69 6.48 11.82 6.22
CA LEU A 69 5.80 10.52 6.29
C LEU A 69 4.64 10.34 5.31
N THR A 70 4.01 11.43 4.86
CA THR A 70 2.94 11.36 3.85
C THR A 70 3.45 11.63 2.43
N GLY A 71 4.71 12.01 2.27
CA GLY A 71 5.32 12.34 0.98
C GLY A 71 6.47 11.43 0.58
N THR A 72 6.61 10.27 1.21
CA THR A 72 7.71 9.35 0.95
C THR A 72 7.21 7.96 0.57
N VAL A 73 8.14 7.10 0.15
CA VAL A 73 7.90 5.68 -0.04
C VAL A 73 8.46 4.88 1.12
N TYR A 74 7.94 3.67 1.31
CA TYR A 74 8.28 2.73 2.37
C TYR A 74 8.64 1.41 1.70
N GLY A 75 9.92 1.05 1.70
CA GLY A 75 10.41 -0.12 0.99
C GLY A 75 10.30 -1.41 1.79
N TRP A 76 10.08 -2.50 1.08
CA TRP A 76 10.12 -3.88 1.61
C TRP A 76 9.31 -4.06 2.88
N VAL A 77 8.09 -3.54 2.89
CA VAL A 77 7.17 -3.69 4.01
C VAL A 77 6.54 -5.09 3.96
N PRO A 78 6.68 -5.90 5.02
CA PRO A 78 6.06 -7.23 5.05
C PRO A 78 4.54 -7.16 4.85
N ILE A 79 4.00 -8.11 4.09
CA ILE A 79 2.55 -8.14 3.83
C ILE A 79 1.72 -8.26 5.10
N GLU A 80 2.25 -8.92 6.15
CA GLU A 80 1.58 -9.02 7.45
C GLU A 80 1.41 -7.65 8.11
N VAL A 81 2.42 -6.78 7.96
CA VAL A 81 2.36 -5.41 8.50
C VAL A 81 1.33 -4.59 7.74
N VAL A 82 1.25 -4.76 6.41
CA VAL A 82 0.26 -4.08 5.58
C VAL A 82 -1.16 -4.50 5.99
N ASP A 83 -1.37 -5.79 6.24
CA ASP A 83 -2.67 -6.29 6.72
C ASP A 83 -3.03 -5.69 8.09
N GLU A 84 -2.08 -5.55 9.00
CA GLU A 84 -2.30 -4.89 10.29
C GLU A 84 -2.72 -3.42 10.11
N VAL A 85 -2.06 -2.70 9.21
CA VAL A 85 -2.42 -1.31 8.90
C VAL A 85 -3.86 -1.25 8.39
N CYS A 86 -4.20 -2.09 7.43
CA CYS A 86 -5.55 -2.10 6.86
C CYS A 86 -6.61 -2.45 7.89
N GLU A 87 -6.37 -3.44 8.75
CA GLU A 87 -7.29 -3.81 9.82
C GLU A 87 -7.48 -2.67 10.82
N LYS A 88 -6.40 -2.00 11.19
CA LYS A 88 -6.43 -0.83 12.08
C LYS A 88 -7.37 0.25 11.54
N HIS A 89 -7.44 0.40 10.22
CA HIS A 89 -8.24 1.40 9.54
C HIS A 89 -9.62 0.87 9.08
N GLY A 90 -10.06 -0.24 9.63
CA GLY A 90 -11.40 -0.78 9.39
C GLY A 90 -11.52 -1.76 8.24
N GLY A 91 -10.40 -2.12 7.63
CA GLY A 91 -10.36 -3.06 6.50
C GLY A 91 -10.35 -2.36 5.15
N ILE A 92 -9.87 -3.08 4.12
CA ILE A 92 -9.82 -2.57 2.75
C ILE A 92 -11.24 -2.54 2.17
N THR A 93 -11.67 -1.38 1.67
CA THR A 93 -12.95 -1.25 0.97
C THR A 93 -12.80 -1.38 -0.55
N GLY A 94 -11.59 -1.16 -1.08
CA GLY A 94 -11.29 -1.30 -2.50
C GLY A 94 -10.33 -0.24 -2.98
N PRO A 95 -10.23 -0.03 -4.31
CA PRO A 95 -9.46 1.07 -4.87
C PRO A 95 -10.08 2.40 -4.49
N LYS A 96 -9.21 3.39 -4.22
CA LYS A 96 -9.66 4.76 -4.01
C LYS A 96 -10.21 5.32 -5.32
N VAL A 97 -11.43 5.82 -5.30
CA VAL A 97 -12.07 6.44 -6.44
C VAL A 97 -11.63 7.90 -6.52
N PRO A 98 -11.18 8.39 -7.70
CA PRO A 98 -10.81 9.79 -7.87
C PRO A 98 -11.99 10.75 -7.74
#